data_74c075777ca0652ef4a17b624207defe
#
_entry.id   74c075777ca0652ef4a17b624207defe
#
_cell.length_a   1.000
_cell.length_b   1.000
_cell.length_c   1.000
_cell.angle_alpha   90.00
_cell.angle_beta   90.00
_cell.angle_gamma   90.00
#
_symmetry.space_group_name_H-M   'P 1'
#
loop_
_entity.id
_entity.type
_entity.pdbx_description
1 polymer ?
#
loop_
_entity_poly.entity_id
_entity_poly.type
_entity_poly.pdbx_seq_one_letter_code
_entity_poly.pdbx_strand_id
1 'polypeptide(L)'
;MTTQIPKIIHQLWIGDKPPPTKMMDTWKNMNPEYEYIRWTEDLLREKKIKFECKKRIRDMTEINGQADIMRWELLYEYGGVFIDADSFCLRPIDSHLMKAKAFAGWEHEEVRPGLIATGTMGFPPKHPLPKAAIEWIKVNEVNMEKCKQAAWQTVGPGLLTRMYNAGFGKDMTIYPSHYFLPVHCTGRVYSGHSCIYAYQEWGSTKKSYDRMDQVKIPEFLGNHPFNVSILVSSYNTKAKYIKECLDSIKHQEGRFNIELVWINDGSNVINTTVLQRMLDAFQNETRAVTVKYVDNEGNKGIGYTLNKGINLCSHEIIIK
;
A
#
# COMPACT_ATOMS: atom_id res chain seq x y z
N MET A 1 15.82 14.04 -14.96
CA MET A 1 14.43 13.81 -14.51
C MET A 1 14.50 12.90 -13.31
N THR A 2 13.81 13.23 -12.24
CA THR A 2 13.75 12.38 -11.04
C THR A 2 13.07 11.07 -11.40
N THR A 3 13.72 9.94 -11.10
CA THR A 3 13.20 8.58 -11.36
C THR A 3 12.44 8.03 -10.16
N GLN A 4 12.28 8.82 -9.10
CA GLN A 4 11.61 8.42 -7.87
C GLN A 4 10.25 9.10 -7.74
N ILE A 5 9.32 8.41 -7.10
CA ILE A 5 8.00 8.94 -6.74
C ILE A 5 8.20 10.03 -5.68
N PRO A 6 7.77 11.28 -5.92
CA PRO A 6 7.84 12.33 -4.91
C PRO A 6 6.95 12.02 -3.70
N LYS A 7 7.33 12.51 -2.53
CA LYS A 7 6.49 12.44 -1.32
C LYS A 7 5.36 13.47 -1.37
N ILE A 8 4.44 13.27 -2.32
CA ILE A 8 3.24 14.08 -2.50
C ILE A 8 2.05 13.13 -2.54
N ILE A 9 1.02 13.40 -1.75
CA ILE A 9 -0.26 12.70 -1.79
C ILE A 9 -1.30 13.60 -2.44
N HIS A 10 -1.94 13.11 -3.48
CA HIS A 10 -3.01 13.77 -4.18
C HIS A 10 -4.34 13.09 -3.90
N GLN A 11 -5.34 13.84 -3.48
CA GLN A 11 -6.75 13.45 -3.52
C GLN A 11 -7.55 14.53 -4.25
N LEU A 12 -8.53 14.14 -5.04
CA LEU A 12 -9.35 15.05 -5.84
C LEU A 12 -10.82 14.88 -5.43
N TRP A 13 -11.47 16.00 -5.14
CA TRP A 13 -12.90 16.05 -4.92
C TRP A 13 -13.51 17.22 -5.69
N ILE A 14 -14.40 16.90 -6.60
CA ILE A 14 -15.10 17.83 -7.48
C ILE A 14 -16.61 17.55 -7.47
N GLY A 15 -17.40 18.56 -7.82
CA GLY A 15 -18.87 18.48 -7.84
C GLY A 15 -19.50 18.97 -6.53
N ASP A 16 -20.83 18.94 -6.50
CA ASP A 16 -21.64 19.65 -5.49
C ASP A 16 -21.77 18.93 -4.13
N LYS A 17 -21.31 17.66 -4.05
CA LYS A 17 -21.41 16.89 -2.80
C LYS A 17 -20.28 17.24 -1.84
N PRO A 18 -20.54 17.24 -0.51
CA PRO A 18 -19.50 17.50 0.46
C PRO A 18 -18.40 16.42 0.38
N PRO A 19 -17.13 16.82 0.52
CA PRO A 19 -16.02 15.87 0.49
C PRO A 19 -16.04 14.92 1.70
N PRO A 20 -15.61 13.67 1.55
CA PRO A 20 -15.50 12.70 2.65
C PRO A 20 -14.28 13.01 3.53
N THR A 21 -14.33 14.13 4.23
CA THR A 21 -13.20 14.74 4.95
C THR A 21 -12.58 13.77 5.95
N LYS A 22 -13.41 12.99 6.68
CA LYS A 22 -12.90 12.00 7.64
C LYS A 22 -11.99 10.95 6.97
N MET A 23 -12.36 10.47 5.78
CA MET A 23 -11.55 9.51 5.03
C MET A 23 -10.27 10.17 4.53
N MET A 24 -10.40 11.32 3.89
CA MET A 24 -9.29 12.07 3.30
C MET A 24 -8.26 12.49 4.35
N ASP A 25 -8.70 12.94 5.52
CA ASP A 25 -7.81 13.39 6.59
C ASP A 25 -6.99 12.23 7.20
N THR A 26 -7.43 10.97 7.11
CA THR A 26 -6.60 9.84 7.55
C THR A 26 -5.29 9.76 6.78
N TRP A 27 -5.31 10.04 5.47
CA TRP A 27 -4.10 10.04 4.65
C TRP A 27 -3.15 11.17 5.02
N LYS A 28 -3.67 12.36 5.23
CA LYS A 28 -2.90 13.52 5.68
C LYS A 28 -2.26 13.27 7.05
N ASN A 29 -3.05 12.76 8.00
CA ASN A 29 -2.62 12.62 9.40
C ASN A 29 -1.61 11.47 9.59
N MET A 30 -1.76 10.39 8.84
CA MET A 30 -0.86 9.23 8.94
C MET A 30 0.44 9.38 8.13
N ASN A 31 0.53 10.38 7.25
CA ASN A 31 1.72 10.61 6.41
C ASN A 31 2.23 12.07 6.55
N PRO A 32 2.65 12.49 7.75
CA PRO A 32 2.99 13.88 8.02
C PRO A 32 4.24 14.37 7.25
N GLU A 33 5.08 13.44 6.75
CA GLU A 33 6.24 13.76 5.93
C GLU A 33 5.93 13.94 4.44
N TYR A 34 4.67 13.77 4.03
CA TYR A 34 4.23 13.98 2.66
C TYR A 34 3.57 15.36 2.52
N GLU A 35 3.82 16.02 1.39
CA GLU A 35 2.98 17.13 0.96
C GLU A 35 1.59 16.58 0.60
N TYR A 36 0.56 17.00 1.32
CA TYR A 36 -0.81 16.56 1.06
C TYR A 36 -1.58 17.63 0.30
N ILE A 37 -2.09 17.29 -0.88
CA ILE A 37 -2.85 18.20 -1.76
C ILE A 37 -4.26 17.64 -1.95
N ARG A 38 -5.25 18.35 -1.41
CA ARG A 38 -6.66 18.12 -1.72
C ARG A 38 -7.05 19.03 -2.89
N TRP A 39 -7.14 18.45 -4.08
CA TRP A 39 -7.59 19.16 -5.26
C TRP A 39 -9.09 19.38 -5.22
N THR A 40 -9.52 20.64 -5.39
CA THR A 40 -10.90 21.09 -5.55
C THR A 40 -10.97 22.00 -6.76
N GLU A 41 -12.17 22.29 -7.26
CA GLU A 41 -12.33 23.27 -8.37
C GLU A 41 -11.68 24.62 -8.03
N ASP A 42 -11.78 25.05 -6.77
CA ASP A 42 -11.20 26.32 -6.32
C ASP A 42 -9.68 26.28 -6.37
N LEU A 43 -9.06 25.22 -5.83
CA LEU A 43 -7.60 25.06 -5.86
C LEU A 43 -7.06 24.89 -7.28
N LEU A 44 -7.79 24.18 -8.15
CA LEU A 44 -7.43 24.04 -9.56
C LEU A 44 -7.45 25.39 -10.28
N ARG A 45 -8.43 26.26 -9.97
CA ARG A 45 -8.50 27.63 -10.51
C ARG A 45 -7.40 28.53 -9.93
N GLU A 46 -7.19 28.50 -8.63
CA GLU A 46 -6.14 29.26 -7.94
C GLU A 46 -4.75 28.95 -8.50
N LYS A 47 -4.42 27.67 -8.62
CA LYS A 47 -3.15 27.21 -9.21
C LYS A 47 -3.10 27.35 -10.74
N LYS A 48 -4.16 27.83 -11.37
CA LYS A 48 -4.27 28.02 -12.83
C LYS A 48 -3.93 26.75 -13.63
N ILE A 49 -4.36 25.59 -13.14
CA ILE A 49 -4.13 24.30 -13.79
C ILE A 49 -4.81 24.28 -15.16
N LYS A 50 -4.05 23.97 -16.22
CA LYS A 50 -4.54 23.86 -17.58
C LYS A 50 -4.46 22.41 -18.01
N PHE A 51 -5.61 21.74 -18.07
CA PHE A 51 -5.70 20.36 -18.53
C PHE A 51 -5.62 20.28 -20.08
N GLU A 52 -4.79 19.39 -20.58
CA GLU A 52 -4.70 19.07 -22.01
C GLU A 52 -6.00 18.42 -22.50
N CYS A 53 -6.62 17.58 -21.68
CA CYS A 53 -7.88 16.88 -21.95
C CYS A 53 -9.13 17.71 -21.60
N LYS A 54 -9.05 19.04 -21.48
CA LYS A 54 -10.16 19.92 -21.07
C LYS A 54 -11.49 19.64 -21.79
N LYS A 55 -11.44 19.34 -23.10
CA LYS A 55 -12.64 19.00 -23.87
C LYS A 55 -13.25 17.69 -23.36
N ARG A 56 -12.41 16.65 -23.14
CA ARG A 56 -12.86 15.33 -22.66
C ARG A 56 -13.41 15.39 -21.26
N ILE A 57 -12.80 16.18 -20.37
CA ILE A 57 -13.31 16.44 -19.02
C ILE A 57 -14.73 17.03 -19.09
N ARG A 58 -14.94 18.04 -19.92
CA ARG A 58 -16.25 18.69 -20.08
C ARG A 58 -17.30 17.76 -20.72
N ASP A 59 -16.89 16.93 -21.66
CA ASP A 59 -17.78 16.04 -22.40
C ASP A 59 -18.09 14.74 -21.62
N MET A 60 -17.35 14.45 -20.53
CA MET A 60 -17.57 13.31 -19.64
C MET A 60 -18.75 13.58 -18.70
N THR A 61 -19.78 12.76 -18.74
CA THR A 61 -21.00 12.91 -17.94
C THR A 61 -20.87 12.36 -16.53
N GLU A 62 -19.99 11.36 -16.33
CA GLU A 62 -19.71 10.77 -15.01
C GLU A 62 -18.66 11.58 -14.26
N ILE A 63 -18.99 12.07 -13.06
CA ILE A 63 -18.08 12.91 -12.25
C ILE A 63 -16.78 12.16 -11.86
N ASN A 64 -16.88 10.85 -11.56
CA ASN A 64 -15.73 10.00 -11.33
C ASN A 64 -14.86 9.88 -12.60
N GLY A 65 -15.45 9.84 -13.78
CA GLY A 65 -14.71 9.85 -15.04
C GLY A 65 -13.99 11.17 -15.30
N GLN A 66 -14.59 12.31 -14.93
CA GLN A 66 -13.89 13.60 -14.96
C GLN A 66 -12.68 13.60 -14.03
N ALA A 67 -12.84 13.07 -12.81
CA ALA A 67 -11.77 12.94 -11.86
C ALA A 67 -10.65 11.99 -12.34
N ASP A 68 -11.01 10.89 -12.99
CA ASP A 68 -10.05 9.95 -13.58
C ASP A 68 -9.21 10.61 -14.69
N ILE A 69 -9.82 11.45 -15.54
CA ILE A 69 -9.08 12.19 -16.57
C ILE A 69 -8.11 13.19 -15.92
N MET A 70 -8.56 13.97 -14.94
CA MET A 70 -7.72 14.94 -14.24
C MET A 70 -6.55 14.28 -13.50
N ARG A 71 -6.78 13.11 -12.88
CA ARG A 71 -5.78 12.29 -12.17
C ARG A 71 -4.56 12.01 -13.05
N TRP A 72 -4.75 11.62 -14.30
CA TRP A 72 -3.65 11.31 -15.22
C TRP A 72 -2.75 12.52 -15.45
N GLU A 73 -3.34 13.69 -15.64
CA GLU A 73 -2.59 14.90 -15.89
C GLU A 73 -1.86 15.42 -14.64
N LEU A 74 -2.52 15.33 -13.48
CA LEU A 74 -1.88 15.68 -12.19
C LEU A 74 -0.69 14.75 -11.90
N LEU A 75 -0.85 13.45 -12.05
CA LEU A 75 0.25 12.49 -11.86
C LEU A 75 1.37 12.69 -12.89
N TYR A 76 1.03 12.99 -14.15
CA TYR A 76 2.04 13.27 -15.16
C TYR A 76 2.84 14.52 -14.82
N GLU A 77 2.19 15.58 -14.36
CA GLU A 77 2.85 16.85 -14.07
C GLU A 77 3.68 16.80 -12.79
N TYR A 78 3.07 16.37 -11.70
CA TYR A 78 3.65 16.46 -10.36
C TYR A 78 4.31 15.16 -9.88
N GLY A 79 3.95 14.01 -10.45
CA GLY A 79 4.25 12.71 -9.84
C GLY A 79 3.54 12.55 -8.50
N GLY A 80 4.05 11.68 -7.63
CA GLY A 80 3.46 11.44 -6.31
C GLY A 80 2.51 10.25 -6.27
N VAL A 81 1.75 10.16 -5.20
CA VAL A 81 0.76 9.11 -4.97
C VAL A 81 -0.64 9.70 -5.07
N PHE A 82 -1.43 9.21 -6.00
CA PHE A 82 -2.84 9.59 -6.13
C PHE A 82 -3.70 8.55 -5.41
N ILE A 83 -4.65 9.03 -4.62
CA ILE A 83 -5.52 8.20 -3.77
C ILE A 83 -6.96 8.66 -3.93
N ASP A 84 -7.88 7.72 -4.13
CA ASP A 84 -9.30 8.03 -4.18
C ASP A 84 -9.79 8.68 -2.88
N ALA A 85 -10.68 9.65 -2.99
CA ALA A 85 -11.19 10.40 -1.84
C ALA A 85 -12.01 9.55 -0.87
N ASP A 86 -12.63 8.46 -1.35
CA ASP A 86 -13.43 7.51 -0.59
C ASP A 86 -12.59 6.36 0.01
N SER A 87 -11.33 6.65 0.32
CA SER A 87 -10.37 5.71 0.90
C SER A 87 -9.90 6.16 2.29
N PHE A 88 -9.89 5.22 3.26
CA PHE A 88 -9.23 5.38 4.54
C PHE A 88 -7.78 4.91 4.47
N CYS A 89 -6.87 5.66 5.07
CA CYS A 89 -5.52 5.21 5.36
C CYS A 89 -5.54 4.32 6.60
N LEU A 90 -5.10 3.07 6.48
CA LEU A 90 -4.99 2.13 7.59
C LEU A 90 -3.54 1.97 8.05
N ARG A 91 -2.58 2.29 7.17
CA ARG A 91 -1.15 2.23 7.39
C ARG A 91 -0.45 3.34 6.62
N PRO A 92 0.57 4.02 7.20
CA PRO A 92 1.36 5.01 6.47
C PRO A 92 2.00 4.42 5.21
N ILE A 93 2.20 5.27 4.20
CA ILE A 93 3.00 4.92 3.03
C ILE A 93 4.45 4.76 3.49
N ASP A 94 5.00 3.58 3.36
CA ASP A 94 6.32 3.23 3.84
C ASP A 94 7.35 3.04 2.72
N SER A 95 8.57 2.68 3.12
CA SER A 95 9.66 2.46 2.18
C SER A 95 9.43 1.26 1.26
N HIS A 96 8.57 0.30 1.64
CA HIS A 96 8.25 -0.85 0.79
C HIS A 96 7.49 -0.40 -0.47
N LEU A 97 6.43 0.40 -0.31
CA LEU A 97 5.71 0.96 -1.46
C LEU A 97 6.61 1.90 -2.28
N MET A 98 7.42 2.73 -1.62
CA MET A 98 8.24 3.76 -2.26
C MET A 98 9.55 3.25 -2.89
N LYS A 99 9.91 1.97 -2.71
CA LYS A 99 10.99 1.31 -3.47
C LYS A 99 10.62 1.08 -4.94
N ALA A 100 9.33 0.98 -5.26
CA ALA A 100 8.87 0.86 -6.62
C ALA A 100 9.18 2.12 -7.43
N LYS A 101 9.53 1.97 -8.70
CA LYS A 101 9.70 3.11 -9.62
C LYS A 101 8.35 3.76 -9.96
N ALA A 102 7.33 2.92 -10.11
CA ALA A 102 5.92 3.29 -10.17
C ALA A 102 5.12 2.13 -9.58
N PHE A 103 3.91 2.38 -9.09
CA PHE A 103 3.08 1.30 -8.55
C PHE A 103 1.58 1.53 -8.71
N ALA A 104 0.84 0.43 -8.69
CA ALA A 104 -0.61 0.35 -8.49
C ALA A 104 -0.92 -0.98 -7.78
N GLY A 105 -2.19 -1.30 -7.57
CA GLY A 105 -2.64 -2.60 -7.07
C GLY A 105 -3.55 -3.31 -8.06
N TRP A 106 -3.64 -4.63 -7.99
CA TRP A 106 -4.71 -5.35 -8.66
C TRP A 106 -6.06 -4.90 -8.10
N GLU A 107 -7.11 -4.89 -8.93
CA GLU A 107 -8.45 -4.65 -8.41
C GLU A 107 -8.93 -5.84 -7.56
N HIS A 108 -8.84 -7.04 -8.11
CA HIS A 108 -9.02 -8.30 -7.39
C HIS A 108 -8.59 -9.48 -8.26
N GLU A 109 -7.68 -10.31 -7.77
CA GLU A 109 -7.03 -11.37 -8.53
C GLU A 109 -8.00 -12.44 -9.08
N GLU A 110 -9.08 -12.73 -8.32
CA GLU A 110 -10.07 -13.76 -8.70
C GLU A 110 -11.31 -13.17 -9.38
N VAL A 111 -11.82 -12.03 -8.87
CA VAL A 111 -13.10 -11.45 -9.35
C VAL A 111 -12.93 -10.74 -10.68
N ARG A 112 -11.78 -10.05 -10.85
CA ARG A 112 -11.40 -9.33 -12.07
C ARG A 112 -9.93 -9.57 -12.42
N PRO A 113 -9.59 -10.81 -12.83
CA PRO A 113 -8.20 -11.16 -13.14
C PRO A 113 -7.59 -10.22 -14.18
N GLY A 114 -6.40 -9.69 -13.85
CA GLY A 114 -5.63 -8.84 -14.75
C GLY A 114 -6.09 -7.38 -14.82
N LEU A 115 -7.12 -6.95 -14.08
CA LEU A 115 -7.52 -5.56 -13.99
C LEU A 115 -6.72 -4.83 -12.91
N ILE A 116 -6.05 -3.74 -13.29
CA ILE A 116 -5.26 -2.89 -12.41
C ILE A 116 -6.13 -1.74 -11.93
N ALA A 117 -6.24 -1.56 -10.61
CA ALA A 117 -7.03 -0.50 -10.00
C ALA A 117 -6.32 0.86 -10.10
N THR A 118 -7.11 1.94 -10.19
CA THR A 118 -6.62 3.32 -10.19
C THR A 118 -6.81 4.04 -8.85
N GLY A 119 -7.46 3.39 -7.88
CA GLY A 119 -7.79 4.00 -6.58
C GLY A 119 -6.58 4.42 -5.76
N THR A 120 -5.44 3.72 -5.91
CA THR A 120 -4.16 4.09 -5.32
C THR A 120 -3.04 3.79 -6.30
N MET A 121 -2.36 4.84 -6.76
CA MET A 121 -1.27 4.75 -7.75
C MET A 121 -0.14 5.70 -7.42
N GLY A 122 1.11 5.28 -7.64
CA GLY A 122 2.29 6.13 -7.50
C GLY A 122 3.12 6.20 -8.77
N PHE A 123 3.50 7.42 -9.19
CA PHE A 123 4.34 7.66 -10.36
C PHE A 123 5.38 8.75 -10.11
N PRO A 124 6.58 8.66 -10.71
CA PRO A 124 7.45 9.82 -10.84
C PRO A 124 6.85 10.82 -11.84
N PRO A 125 7.18 12.12 -11.75
CA PRO A 125 6.72 13.11 -12.71
C PRO A 125 7.19 12.77 -14.12
N LYS A 126 6.35 13.07 -15.12
CA LYS A 126 6.61 12.81 -16.54
C LYS A 126 6.79 11.33 -16.90
N HIS A 127 6.22 10.42 -16.10
CA HIS A 127 6.25 8.99 -16.38
C HIS A 127 5.52 8.66 -17.71
N PRO A 128 6.05 7.71 -18.53
CA PRO A 128 5.49 7.41 -19.85
C PRO A 128 4.06 6.86 -19.82
N LEU A 129 3.66 6.12 -18.77
CA LEU A 129 2.33 5.53 -18.69
C LEU A 129 1.22 6.60 -18.55
N PRO A 130 1.24 7.55 -17.57
CA PRO A 130 0.30 8.66 -17.54
C PRO A 130 0.28 9.47 -18.84
N LYS A 131 1.44 9.69 -19.49
CA LYS A 131 1.49 10.37 -20.77
C LYS A 131 0.72 9.61 -21.85
N ALA A 132 0.93 8.30 -21.96
CA ALA A 132 0.21 7.45 -22.92
C ALA A 132 -1.30 7.46 -22.65
N ALA A 133 -1.73 7.44 -21.38
CA ALA A 133 -3.13 7.56 -21.02
C ALA A 133 -3.74 8.90 -21.46
N ILE A 134 -3.05 10.02 -21.23
CA ILE A 134 -3.47 11.35 -21.68
C ILE A 134 -3.61 11.39 -23.20
N GLU A 135 -2.61 10.92 -23.95
CA GLU A 135 -2.64 10.90 -25.41
C GLU A 135 -3.78 10.02 -25.93
N TRP A 136 -4.03 8.88 -25.30
CA TRP A 136 -5.16 8.02 -25.66
C TRP A 136 -6.50 8.71 -25.43
N ILE A 137 -6.69 9.39 -24.28
CA ILE A 137 -7.92 10.14 -23.94
C ILE A 137 -8.17 11.27 -24.97
N LYS A 138 -7.12 11.97 -25.42
CA LYS A 138 -7.26 13.07 -26.37
C LYS A 138 -7.89 12.65 -27.70
N VAL A 139 -7.52 11.46 -28.20
CA VAL A 139 -7.91 11.01 -29.53
C VAL A 139 -9.12 10.07 -29.55
N ASN A 140 -9.46 9.45 -28.42
CA ASN A 140 -10.57 8.50 -28.35
C ASN A 140 -11.85 9.12 -27.78
N GLU A 141 -13.00 8.52 -28.11
CA GLU A 141 -14.27 8.88 -27.49
C GLU A 141 -14.37 8.21 -26.12
N VAL A 142 -14.63 8.99 -25.08
CA VAL A 142 -14.70 8.53 -23.68
C VAL A 142 -16.05 8.80 -23.03
N ASN A 143 -16.93 9.54 -23.70
CA ASN A 143 -18.27 9.81 -23.20
C ASN A 143 -19.11 8.52 -23.27
N MET A 144 -19.68 8.10 -22.13
CA MET A 144 -20.42 6.85 -21.97
C MET A 144 -21.61 6.72 -22.94
N GLU A 145 -22.33 7.79 -23.18
CA GLU A 145 -23.50 7.78 -24.07
C GLU A 145 -23.12 7.49 -25.53
N LYS A 146 -21.92 7.92 -25.93
CA LYS A 146 -21.41 7.76 -27.30
C LYS A 146 -20.66 6.45 -27.49
N CYS A 147 -19.70 6.11 -26.58
CA CYS A 147 -18.89 4.91 -26.73
C CYS A 147 -19.54 3.65 -26.11
N LYS A 148 -20.65 3.80 -25.34
CA LYS A 148 -21.35 2.72 -24.64
C LYS A 148 -20.49 1.96 -23.63
N GLN A 149 -19.47 2.62 -23.07
CA GLN A 149 -18.57 2.09 -22.06
C GLN A 149 -18.54 3.05 -20.85
N ALA A 150 -18.57 2.49 -19.64
CA ALA A 150 -18.49 3.28 -18.41
C ALA A 150 -17.09 3.91 -18.23
N ALA A 151 -17.02 4.98 -17.43
CA ALA A 151 -15.77 5.71 -17.19
C ALA A 151 -14.62 4.79 -16.74
N TRP A 152 -14.89 3.82 -15.85
CA TRP A 152 -13.85 2.89 -15.37
C TRP A 152 -13.20 2.07 -16.52
N GLN A 153 -13.92 1.82 -17.62
CA GLN A 153 -13.42 1.09 -18.78
C GLN A 153 -12.59 1.98 -19.72
N THR A 154 -12.96 3.26 -19.82
CA THR A 154 -12.38 4.19 -20.81
C THR A 154 -11.26 5.05 -20.24
N VAL A 155 -11.38 5.57 -19.02
CA VAL A 155 -10.45 6.55 -18.44
C VAL A 155 -9.84 6.12 -17.11
N GLY A 156 -10.43 5.12 -16.44
CA GLY A 156 -9.99 4.57 -15.15
C GLY A 156 -9.19 3.26 -15.26
N PRO A 157 -9.52 2.24 -14.43
CA PRO A 157 -8.83 0.94 -14.38
C PRO A 157 -8.60 0.26 -15.73
N GLY A 158 -9.61 0.31 -16.60
CA GLY A 158 -9.51 -0.27 -17.96
C GLY A 158 -8.45 0.42 -18.82
N LEU A 159 -8.31 1.74 -18.72
CA LEU A 159 -7.25 2.47 -19.42
C LEU A 159 -5.86 2.17 -18.85
N LEU A 160 -5.72 2.17 -17.52
CA LEU A 160 -4.46 1.80 -16.86
C LEU A 160 -3.97 0.44 -17.33
N THR A 161 -4.85 -0.56 -17.28
CA THR A 161 -4.55 -1.93 -17.69
C THR A 161 -4.16 -2.00 -19.17
N ARG A 162 -4.85 -1.25 -20.03
CA ARG A 162 -4.54 -1.17 -21.47
C ARG A 162 -3.15 -0.58 -21.72
N MET A 163 -2.81 0.51 -21.05
CA MET A 163 -1.50 1.16 -21.20
C MET A 163 -0.37 0.28 -20.63
N TYR A 164 -0.61 -0.38 -19.51
CA TYR A 164 0.32 -1.34 -18.94
C TYR A 164 0.61 -2.50 -19.90
N ASN A 165 -0.44 -3.14 -20.44
CA ASN A 165 -0.32 -4.25 -21.39
C ASN A 165 0.32 -3.81 -22.73
N ALA A 166 0.16 -2.55 -23.11
CA ALA A 166 0.84 -1.97 -24.27
C ALA A 166 2.35 -1.68 -24.02
N GLY A 167 2.82 -1.91 -22.80
CA GLY A 167 4.24 -1.82 -22.45
C GLY A 167 4.72 -0.48 -21.90
N PHE A 168 3.82 0.48 -21.65
CA PHE A 168 4.21 1.79 -21.11
C PHE A 168 4.57 1.80 -19.62
N GLY A 169 4.18 0.76 -18.88
CA GLY A 169 4.43 0.62 -17.43
C GLY A 169 5.31 -0.57 -17.06
N LYS A 170 6.30 -0.95 -17.88
CA LYS A 170 7.17 -2.11 -17.63
C LYS A 170 7.94 -2.05 -16.31
N ASP A 171 8.17 -0.86 -15.79
CA ASP A 171 8.85 -0.60 -14.51
C ASP A 171 7.89 -0.42 -13.34
N MET A 172 6.58 -0.56 -13.58
CA MET A 172 5.54 -0.45 -12.55
C MET A 172 5.38 -1.77 -11.78
N THR A 173 5.39 -1.68 -10.46
CA THR A 173 5.07 -2.79 -9.57
C THR A 173 3.55 -2.84 -9.37
N ILE A 174 2.92 -3.99 -9.60
CA ILE A 174 1.51 -4.20 -9.29
C ILE A 174 1.43 -4.99 -7.98
N TYR A 175 0.99 -4.32 -6.94
CA TYR A 175 0.83 -4.93 -5.62
C TYR A 175 -0.44 -5.79 -5.53
N PRO A 176 -0.50 -6.74 -4.57
CA PRO A 176 -1.72 -7.51 -4.31
C PRO A 176 -2.91 -6.60 -4.00
N SER A 177 -4.10 -7.00 -4.43
CA SER A 177 -5.33 -6.21 -4.26
C SER A 177 -5.60 -5.83 -2.82
N HIS A 178 -5.34 -6.74 -1.87
CA HIS A 178 -5.60 -6.51 -0.46
C HIS A 178 -4.78 -5.36 0.17
N TYR A 179 -3.71 -4.90 -0.49
CA TYR A 179 -2.97 -3.72 -0.01
C TYR A 179 -3.86 -2.49 0.04
N PHE A 180 -4.72 -2.30 -0.96
CA PHE A 180 -5.54 -1.09 -1.10
C PHE A 180 -7.05 -1.37 -1.12
N LEU A 181 -7.43 -2.57 -1.51
CA LEU A 181 -8.82 -3.01 -1.73
C LEU A 181 -9.11 -4.32 -0.99
N PRO A 182 -8.93 -4.38 0.35
CA PRO A 182 -9.13 -5.60 1.13
C PRO A 182 -10.59 -6.07 1.15
N VAL A 183 -11.52 -5.19 0.77
CA VAL A 183 -12.95 -5.50 0.58
C VAL A 183 -13.32 -5.07 -0.84
N HIS A 184 -13.58 -6.02 -1.70
CA HIS A 184 -14.05 -5.74 -3.05
C HIS A 184 -15.53 -5.34 -3.06
N CYS A 185 -15.97 -4.54 -4.03
CA CYS A 185 -17.37 -4.08 -4.13
C CYS A 185 -18.40 -5.20 -4.26
N THR A 186 -18.00 -6.41 -4.65
CA THR A 186 -18.85 -7.61 -4.69
C THR A 186 -19.02 -8.31 -3.34
N GLY A 187 -18.41 -7.76 -2.27
CA GLY A 187 -18.44 -8.35 -0.93
C GLY A 187 -17.35 -9.39 -0.63
N ARG A 188 -16.43 -9.65 -1.59
CA ARG A 188 -15.24 -10.47 -1.31
C ARG A 188 -14.34 -9.72 -0.33
N VAL A 189 -13.90 -10.43 0.71
CA VAL A 189 -13.08 -9.90 1.80
C VAL A 189 -11.77 -10.66 1.86
N TYR A 190 -10.67 -9.94 1.98
CA TYR A 190 -9.37 -10.53 2.24
C TYR A 190 -9.31 -11.09 3.66
N SER A 191 -8.99 -12.36 3.80
CA SER A 191 -8.91 -13.08 5.08
C SER A 191 -7.48 -13.44 5.51
N GLY A 192 -6.47 -13.00 4.76
CA GLY A 192 -5.07 -13.26 5.08
C GLY A 192 -4.52 -12.31 6.16
N HIS A 193 -3.22 -12.46 6.46
CA HIS A 193 -2.52 -11.70 7.51
C HIS A 193 -1.48 -10.71 6.98
N SER A 194 -1.45 -10.48 5.66
CA SER A 194 -0.51 -9.53 5.06
C SER A 194 -0.94 -8.08 5.25
N CYS A 195 -0.02 -7.15 4.99
CA CYS A 195 -0.26 -5.73 5.17
C CYS A 195 -1.45 -5.21 4.37
N ILE A 196 -2.22 -4.33 5.00
CA ILE A 196 -3.30 -3.57 4.39
C ILE A 196 -3.00 -2.09 4.61
N TYR A 197 -2.88 -1.32 3.52
CA TYR A 197 -2.57 0.11 3.57
C TYR A 197 -3.83 0.97 3.55
N ALA A 198 -4.89 0.48 2.89
CA ALA A 198 -6.10 1.26 2.69
C ALA A 198 -7.37 0.42 2.75
N TYR A 199 -8.48 1.08 3.05
CA TYR A 199 -9.82 0.57 2.84
C TYR A 199 -10.61 1.55 1.98
N GLN A 200 -11.10 1.09 0.83
CA GLN A 200 -11.91 1.88 -0.08
C GLN A 200 -13.39 1.57 0.05
N GLU A 201 -14.22 2.61 0.09
CA GLU A 201 -15.67 2.46 0.25
C GLU A 201 -16.39 2.12 -1.06
N TRP A 202 -15.80 2.37 -2.23
CA TRP A 202 -16.44 2.17 -3.53
C TRP A 202 -17.65 3.08 -3.75
N GLY A 203 -17.54 4.34 -3.39
CA GLY A 203 -18.64 5.29 -3.33
C GLY A 203 -19.47 5.43 -4.59
N SER A 204 -18.83 5.44 -5.78
CA SER A 204 -19.54 5.47 -7.07
C SER A 204 -20.33 4.18 -7.32
N THR A 205 -19.75 3.03 -7.05
CA THR A 205 -20.38 1.71 -7.26
C THR A 205 -21.53 1.46 -6.30
N LYS A 206 -21.32 1.79 -5.01
CA LYS A 206 -22.34 1.63 -3.95
C LYS A 206 -23.35 2.77 -3.91
N LYS A 207 -23.15 3.83 -4.69
CA LYS A 207 -23.95 5.07 -4.67
C LYS A 207 -24.04 5.67 -3.27
N SER A 208 -22.94 5.67 -2.53
CA SER A 208 -22.87 6.04 -1.10
C SER A 208 -22.33 7.45 -0.85
N TYR A 209 -22.07 8.26 -1.87
CA TYR A 209 -21.50 9.61 -1.72
C TYR A 209 -22.26 10.54 -0.76
N ASP A 210 -23.57 10.37 -0.61
CA ASP A 210 -24.37 11.15 0.32
C ASP A 210 -24.21 10.73 1.79
N ARG A 211 -23.56 9.59 2.04
CA ARG A 211 -23.39 8.97 3.37
C ARG A 211 -21.94 8.69 3.74
N MET A 212 -20.97 9.30 3.02
CA MET A 212 -19.55 9.05 3.24
C MET A 212 -19.07 9.34 4.67
N ASP A 213 -19.65 10.35 5.32
CA ASP A 213 -19.32 10.68 6.72
C ASP A 213 -19.79 9.62 7.73
N GLN A 214 -20.72 8.76 7.35
CA GLN A 214 -21.26 7.66 8.17
C GLN A 214 -20.48 6.35 7.97
N VAL A 215 -19.65 6.29 6.94
CA VAL A 215 -18.85 5.08 6.64
C VAL A 215 -17.86 4.86 7.77
N LYS A 216 -17.83 3.61 8.25
CA LYS A 216 -16.87 3.14 9.24
C LYS A 216 -15.94 2.10 8.62
N ILE A 217 -14.72 2.12 9.05
CA ILE A 217 -13.77 1.04 8.74
C ILE A 217 -14.36 -0.25 9.34
N PRO A 218 -14.52 -1.34 8.54
CA PRO A 218 -14.93 -2.62 9.08
C PRO A 218 -14.03 -3.05 10.25
N GLU A 219 -14.63 -3.53 11.34
CA GLU A 219 -13.88 -3.88 12.56
C GLU A 219 -12.74 -4.87 12.31
N PHE A 220 -12.96 -5.82 11.41
CA PHE A 220 -11.93 -6.79 11.06
C PHE A 220 -10.71 -6.17 10.36
N LEU A 221 -10.85 -5.02 9.67
CA LEU A 221 -9.72 -4.28 9.08
C LEU A 221 -8.98 -3.42 10.11
N GLY A 222 -9.70 -2.86 11.08
CA GLY A 222 -9.09 -2.11 12.19
C GLY A 222 -8.34 -3.02 13.18
N ASN A 223 -8.52 -4.33 13.05
CA ASN A 223 -7.96 -5.34 13.94
C ASN A 223 -6.81 -6.15 13.33
N HIS A 224 -6.34 -5.83 12.11
CA HIS A 224 -5.19 -6.50 11.54
C HIS A 224 -3.93 -6.20 12.36
N PRO A 225 -3.32 -7.21 12.97
CA PRO A 225 -2.07 -7.02 13.68
C PRO A 225 -0.96 -6.63 12.71
N PHE A 226 -0.05 -5.80 13.16
CA PHE A 226 1.19 -5.55 12.42
C PHE A 226 2.02 -6.85 12.40
N ASN A 227 2.44 -7.26 11.21
CA ASN A 227 3.34 -8.37 11.05
C ASN A 227 4.78 -7.88 11.21
N VAL A 228 5.48 -8.37 12.23
CA VAL A 228 6.82 -7.92 12.60
C VAL A 228 7.75 -9.11 12.73
N SER A 229 8.90 -9.06 12.09
CA SER A 229 10.00 -9.99 12.35
C SER A 229 10.99 -9.35 13.33
N ILE A 230 11.22 -10.00 14.46
CA ILE A 230 12.27 -9.63 15.40
C ILE A 230 13.48 -10.51 15.12
N LEU A 231 14.57 -9.88 14.68
CA LEU A 231 15.81 -10.58 14.35
C LEU A 231 16.81 -10.47 15.50
N VAL A 232 17.15 -11.60 16.08
CA VAL A 232 18.14 -11.70 17.16
C VAL A 232 19.31 -12.55 16.70
N SER A 233 20.53 -12.07 16.93
CA SER A 233 21.77 -12.85 16.76
C SER A 233 22.42 -13.05 18.13
N SER A 234 22.97 -14.23 18.39
CA SER A 234 23.66 -14.55 19.64
C SER A 234 24.91 -15.39 19.41
N TYR A 235 25.91 -15.15 20.24
CA TYR A 235 27.15 -15.96 20.32
C TYR A 235 27.57 -16.11 21.77
N ASN A 236 27.56 -17.34 22.29
CA ASN A 236 27.88 -17.66 23.67
C ASN A 236 27.17 -16.77 24.70
N THR A 237 25.92 -16.38 24.39
CA THR A 237 25.13 -15.48 25.23
C THR A 237 24.68 -16.18 26.52
N LYS A 238 24.83 -15.53 27.67
CA LYS A 238 24.40 -16.06 28.95
C LYS A 238 22.88 -16.17 29.02
N ALA A 239 22.37 -17.25 29.63
CA ALA A 239 20.94 -17.53 29.80
C ALA A 239 20.14 -16.35 30.37
N LYS A 240 20.72 -15.54 31.25
CA LYS A 240 20.09 -14.35 31.83
C LYS A 240 19.66 -13.37 30.72
N TYR A 241 20.55 -13.06 29.76
CA TYR A 241 20.26 -12.09 28.69
C TYR A 241 19.31 -12.66 27.64
N ILE A 242 19.38 -13.98 27.38
CA ILE A 242 18.39 -14.66 26.54
C ILE A 242 17.00 -14.51 27.18
N LYS A 243 16.88 -14.77 28.48
CA LYS A 243 15.62 -14.63 29.19
C LYS A 243 15.08 -13.20 29.16
N GLU A 244 15.91 -12.20 29.45
CA GLU A 244 15.52 -10.79 29.42
C GLU A 244 15.00 -10.38 28.01
N CYS A 245 15.65 -10.84 26.94
CA CYS A 245 15.22 -10.61 25.56
C CYS A 245 13.85 -11.26 25.29
N LEU A 246 13.69 -12.53 25.61
CA LEU A 246 12.43 -13.26 25.40
C LEU A 246 11.29 -12.67 26.24
N ASP A 247 11.55 -12.29 27.50
CA ASP A 247 10.58 -11.63 28.36
C ASP A 247 10.15 -10.27 27.76
N SER A 248 11.09 -9.51 27.20
CA SER A 248 10.76 -8.23 26.53
C SER A 248 9.86 -8.41 25.33
N ILE A 249 10.08 -9.47 24.53
CA ILE A 249 9.22 -9.80 23.38
C ILE A 249 7.82 -10.25 23.84
N LYS A 250 7.77 -11.06 24.91
CA LYS A 250 6.52 -11.56 25.48
C LYS A 250 5.62 -10.46 26.04
N HIS A 251 6.20 -9.37 26.55
CA HIS A 251 5.48 -8.26 27.16
C HIS A 251 5.25 -7.08 26.21
N GLN A 252 5.42 -7.26 24.90
CA GLN A 252 5.06 -6.21 23.94
C GLN A 252 3.56 -5.97 23.96
N GLU A 253 3.18 -4.70 24.14
CA GLU A 253 1.80 -4.25 24.07
C GLU A 253 1.47 -3.78 22.65
N GLY A 254 0.32 -4.18 22.15
CA GLY A 254 -0.13 -3.85 20.81
C GLY A 254 -0.68 -5.07 20.06
N ARG A 255 -1.10 -4.84 18.84
CA ARG A 255 -1.60 -5.92 17.97
C ARG A 255 -0.51 -6.28 16.97
N PHE A 256 0.30 -7.25 17.35
CA PHE A 256 1.40 -7.73 16.53
C PHE A 256 1.26 -9.23 16.27
N ASN A 257 1.51 -9.65 15.02
CA ASN A 257 1.94 -11.00 14.72
C ASN A 257 3.47 -10.97 14.70
N ILE A 258 4.08 -11.58 15.68
CA ILE A 258 5.53 -11.55 15.83
C ILE A 258 6.11 -12.85 15.29
N GLU A 259 7.06 -12.72 14.38
CA GLU A 259 8.01 -13.76 14.01
C GLU A 259 9.33 -13.44 14.71
N LEU A 260 9.84 -14.38 15.52
CA LEU A 260 11.16 -14.29 16.14
C LEU A 260 12.14 -15.12 15.31
N VAL A 261 13.03 -14.46 14.59
CA VAL A 261 14.14 -15.10 13.87
C VAL A 261 15.38 -15.01 14.73
N TRP A 262 15.78 -16.15 15.32
CA TRP A 262 16.95 -16.22 16.19
C TRP A 262 18.07 -16.99 15.51
N ILE A 263 19.23 -16.35 15.34
CA ILE A 263 20.40 -16.98 14.75
C ILE A 263 21.50 -17.13 15.80
N ASN A 264 21.87 -18.37 16.05
CA ASN A 264 23.02 -18.71 16.86
C ASN A 264 24.28 -18.68 15.98
N ASP A 265 25.21 -17.80 16.29
CA ASP A 265 26.42 -17.60 15.49
C ASP A 265 27.55 -18.56 15.92
N GLY A 266 27.25 -19.85 15.98
CA GLY A 266 28.24 -20.89 16.29
C GLY A 266 28.70 -20.89 17.74
N SER A 267 27.77 -20.75 18.69
CA SER A 267 28.03 -20.90 20.13
C SER A 267 28.53 -22.32 20.46
N ASN A 268 29.21 -22.46 21.59
CA ASN A 268 29.57 -23.78 22.10
C ASN A 268 28.34 -24.64 22.46
N VAL A 269 28.51 -25.96 22.56
CA VAL A 269 27.44 -26.94 22.74
C VAL A 269 26.55 -26.60 23.94
N ILE A 270 27.15 -26.19 25.08
CA ILE A 270 26.42 -25.90 26.33
C ILE A 270 25.47 -24.71 26.09
N ASN A 271 25.98 -23.59 25.55
CA ASN A 271 25.19 -22.40 25.28
C ASN A 271 24.14 -22.64 24.21
N THR A 272 24.45 -23.40 23.17
CA THR A 272 23.49 -23.82 22.13
C THR A 272 22.33 -24.61 22.74
N THR A 273 22.61 -25.61 23.56
CA THR A 273 21.58 -26.42 24.23
C THR A 273 20.69 -25.58 25.16
N VAL A 274 21.29 -24.66 25.91
CA VAL A 274 20.53 -23.75 26.77
C VAL A 274 19.61 -22.85 25.95
N LEU A 275 20.14 -22.26 24.87
CA LEU A 275 19.37 -21.38 23.98
C LEU A 275 18.18 -22.12 23.35
N GLN A 276 18.40 -23.30 22.78
CA GLN A 276 17.33 -24.11 22.18
C GLN A 276 16.20 -24.41 23.17
N ARG A 277 16.55 -24.89 24.38
CA ARG A 277 15.56 -25.17 25.44
C ARG A 277 14.74 -23.92 25.80
N MET A 278 15.38 -22.75 25.85
CA MET A 278 14.69 -21.49 26.18
C MET A 278 13.76 -21.05 25.05
N LEU A 279 14.15 -21.23 23.79
CA LEU A 279 13.31 -20.92 22.62
C LEU A 279 12.11 -21.87 22.53
N ASP A 280 12.31 -23.18 22.76
CA ASP A 280 11.24 -24.19 22.79
C ASP A 280 10.22 -23.88 23.91
N ALA A 281 10.69 -23.54 25.12
CA ALA A 281 9.82 -23.14 26.22
C ALA A 281 9.03 -21.87 25.85
N PHE A 282 9.69 -20.86 25.29
CA PHE A 282 9.07 -19.62 24.86
C PHE A 282 8.00 -19.86 23.78
N GLN A 283 8.28 -20.70 22.76
CA GLN A 283 7.32 -21.05 21.70
C GLN A 283 6.07 -21.75 22.29
N ASN A 284 6.24 -22.60 23.29
CA ASN A 284 5.13 -23.29 23.96
C ASN A 284 4.27 -22.35 24.82
N GLU A 285 4.89 -21.34 25.43
CA GLU A 285 4.20 -20.36 26.28
C GLU A 285 3.52 -19.24 25.46
N THR A 286 4.00 -18.94 24.25
CA THR A 286 3.57 -17.77 23.45
C THR A 286 3.02 -18.18 22.11
N ARG A 287 1.71 -18.46 22.02
CA ARG A 287 1.05 -18.83 20.76
C ARG A 287 1.03 -17.72 19.71
N ALA A 288 1.21 -16.47 20.14
CA ALA A 288 1.19 -15.30 19.28
C ALA A 288 2.54 -15.00 18.57
N VAL A 289 3.59 -15.75 18.92
CA VAL A 289 4.94 -15.59 18.36
C VAL A 289 5.35 -16.86 17.65
N THR A 290 5.74 -16.75 16.38
CA THR A 290 6.35 -17.85 15.64
C THR A 290 7.88 -17.78 15.76
N VAL A 291 8.54 -18.84 16.25
CA VAL A 291 9.99 -18.86 16.40
C VAL A 291 10.64 -19.61 15.24
N LYS A 292 11.58 -18.95 14.56
CA LYS A 292 12.52 -19.55 13.60
C LYS A 292 13.91 -19.53 14.21
N TYR A 293 14.50 -20.72 14.42
CA TYR A 293 15.84 -20.87 14.94
C TYR A 293 16.79 -21.40 13.88
N VAL A 294 17.98 -20.82 13.78
CA VAL A 294 19.02 -21.22 12.82
C VAL A 294 20.39 -21.16 13.49
N ASP A 295 21.18 -22.21 13.27
CA ASP A 295 22.59 -22.26 13.65
C ASP A 295 23.52 -21.91 12.47
N ASN A 296 24.59 -21.17 12.74
CA ASN A 296 25.74 -21.06 11.85
C ASN A 296 26.76 -22.14 12.16
N GLU A 297 27.41 -22.65 11.13
CA GLU A 297 28.55 -23.58 11.27
C GLU A 297 29.79 -22.84 11.80
N GLY A 298 29.78 -22.44 13.07
CA GLY A 298 30.81 -21.61 13.72
C GLY A 298 30.55 -20.11 13.61
N ASN A 299 31.33 -19.34 14.34
CA ASN A 299 31.19 -17.89 14.40
C ASN A 299 31.55 -17.24 13.06
N LYS A 300 30.61 -16.55 12.45
CA LYS A 300 30.74 -15.83 11.18
C LYS A 300 30.77 -14.29 11.37
N GLY A 301 30.54 -13.84 12.59
CA GLY A 301 30.43 -12.43 12.95
C GLY A 301 29.08 -11.80 12.69
N ILE A 302 28.81 -10.70 13.39
CA ILE A 302 27.49 -10.08 13.45
C ILE A 302 26.96 -9.61 12.08
N GLY A 303 27.82 -9.08 11.22
CA GLY A 303 27.44 -8.59 9.89
C GLY A 303 26.91 -9.71 9.00
N TYR A 304 27.60 -10.84 8.93
CA TYR A 304 27.15 -12.02 8.18
C TYR A 304 25.84 -12.56 8.75
N THR A 305 25.77 -12.73 10.08
CA THR A 305 24.64 -13.32 10.76
C THR A 305 23.38 -12.48 10.61
N LEU A 306 23.48 -11.14 10.71
CA LEU A 306 22.35 -10.25 10.48
C LEU A 306 21.89 -10.25 9.01
N ASN A 307 22.81 -10.25 8.04
CA ASN A 307 22.44 -10.33 6.63
C ASN A 307 21.72 -11.66 6.29
N LYS A 308 22.19 -12.78 6.85
CA LYS A 308 21.52 -14.06 6.74
C LYS A 308 20.12 -13.99 7.36
N GLY A 309 19.98 -13.37 8.54
CA GLY A 309 18.72 -13.21 9.25
C GLY A 309 17.69 -12.37 8.51
N ILE A 310 18.10 -11.27 7.90
CA ILE A 310 17.20 -10.42 7.09
C ILE A 310 16.55 -11.23 5.96
N ASN A 311 17.31 -12.11 5.32
CA ASN A 311 16.79 -12.98 4.24
C ASN A 311 15.85 -14.09 4.76
N LEU A 312 15.88 -14.40 6.04
CA LEU A 312 15.01 -15.40 6.68
C LEU A 312 13.73 -14.78 7.26
N CYS A 313 13.70 -13.48 7.45
CA CYS A 313 12.52 -12.76 7.92
C CYS A 313 11.41 -12.81 6.88
N SER A 314 10.19 -13.18 7.31
CA SER A 314 9.00 -13.25 6.43
C SER A 314 8.24 -11.94 6.36
N HIS A 315 8.48 -11.01 7.28
CA HIS A 315 7.74 -9.77 7.39
C HIS A 315 8.57 -8.56 6.94
N GLU A 316 7.90 -7.54 6.44
CA GLU A 316 8.52 -6.32 5.92
C GLU A 316 9.13 -5.44 7.02
N ILE A 317 8.51 -5.47 8.21
CA ILE A 317 9.03 -4.75 9.38
C ILE A 317 9.98 -5.68 10.11
N ILE A 318 11.26 -5.32 10.14
CA ILE A 318 12.30 -6.06 10.85
C ILE A 318 12.88 -5.19 11.96
N ILE A 319 12.78 -5.68 13.20
CA ILE A 319 13.35 -5.08 14.41
C ILE A 319 14.59 -5.89 14.80
N LYS A 320 15.68 -5.20 15.15
CA LYS A 320 16.92 -5.81 15.68
C LYS A 320 17.07 -5.50 17.15
#